data_93348e438df5bbb1c3b9507d73f2a2d6
#
_entry.id   93348e438df5bbb1c3b9507d73f2a2d6
#
_cell.length_a   1.000
_cell.length_b   1.000
_cell.length_c   1.000
_cell.angle_alpha   90.00
_cell.angle_beta   90.00
_cell.angle_gamma   90.00
#
_symmetry.space_group_name_H-M   'P 1'
#
loop_
_entity.id
_entity.type
_entity.pdbx_description
1 polymer ?
#
loop_
_entity_poly.entity_id
_entity_poly.type
_entity_poly.pdbx_seq_one_letter_code
_entity_poly.pdbx_strand_id
1 'polypeptide(L)'
;MATKFYKCATCGNVIQKVVDSKVPVVCCGEKMQELVPNTVDASNEKHVPVVTRVDDCHIKVEVGSVAHPMLPEHHIAFIYVETDNGGIRIDLKDKPEAVVCVCESKVKAVYEYCNIHGLWKLEM
;
A
#
# COMPACT_ATOMS: atom_id res chain seq x y z
N MET A 1 6.79 -3.66 -14.97
CA MET A 1 5.35 -3.95 -14.79
C MET A 1 4.78 -3.09 -13.67
N ALA A 2 3.56 -2.64 -13.83
CA ALA A 2 2.89 -1.86 -12.79
C ALA A 2 2.48 -2.78 -11.63
N THR A 3 2.66 -2.31 -10.40
CA THR A 3 2.19 -3.00 -9.19
C THR A 3 0.66 -2.98 -9.16
N LYS A 4 0.05 -4.14 -8.96
CA LYS A 4 -1.41 -4.27 -8.85
C LYS A 4 -1.78 -5.13 -7.66
N PHE A 5 -2.74 -4.66 -6.90
CA PHE A 5 -3.34 -5.39 -5.79
C PHE A 5 -4.79 -5.71 -6.08
N TYR A 6 -5.25 -6.83 -5.57
CA TYR A 6 -6.61 -7.33 -5.75
C TYR A 6 -7.21 -7.68 -4.40
N LYS A 7 -8.52 -7.53 -4.28
CA LYS A 7 -9.24 -7.79 -3.03
C LYS A 7 -10.44 -8.70 -3.28
N CYS A 8 -10.66 -9.63 -2.37
CA CYS A 8 -11.91 -10.39 -2.29
C CYS A 8 -12.95 -9.57 -1.54
N ALA A 9 -14.08 -9.27 -2.19
CA ALA A 9 -15.15 -8.49 -1.57
C ALA A 9 -15.84 -9.23 -0.42
N THR A 10 -15.74 -10.57 -0.39
CA THR A 10 -16.41 -11.39 0.62
C THR A 10 -15.57 -11.55 1.88
N CYS A 11 -14.33 -12.02 1.76
CA CYS A 11 -13.50 -12.33 2.93
C CYS A 11 -12.44 -11.26 3.25
N GLY A 12 -12.20 -10.33 2.34
CA GLY A 12 -11.23 -9.26 2.55
C GLY A 12 -9.77 -9.62 2.25
N ASN A 13 -9.50 -10.80 1.68
CA ASN A 13 -8.14 -11.13 1.24
C ASN A 13 -7.63 -10.07 0.26
N VAL A 14 -6.40 -9.63 0.47
CA VAL A 14 -5.69 -8.74 -0.45
C VAL A 14 -4.46 -9.48 -0.95
N ILE A 15 -4.30 -9.53 -2.28
CA ILE A 15 -3.15 -10.19 -2.92
C ILE A 15 -2.47 -9.25 -3.89
N GLN A 16 -1.22 -9.56 -4.19
CA GLN A 16 -0.48 -8.98 -5.30
C GLN A 16 -0.16 -10.10 -6.29
N LYS A 17 -0.42 -9.87 -7.58
CA LYS A 17 0.03 -10.79 -8.61
C LYS A 17 1.50 -10.48 -8.91
N VAL A 18 2.39 -11.34 -8.48
CA VAL A 18 3.83 -11.20 -8.73
C VAL A 18 4.13 -11.38 -10.22
N VAL A 19 3.49 -12.36 -10.83
CA VAL A 19 3.47 -12.55 -12.28
C VAL A 19 2.02 -12.60 -12.71
N ASP A 20 1.63 -11.71 -13.61
CA ASP A 20 0.24 -11.60 -14.05
C ASP A 20 0.06 -12.30 -15.40
N SER A 21 -0.59 -13.47 -15.39
CA SER A 21 -0.92 -14.22 -16.62
C SER A 21 -2.17 -13.72 -17.31
N LYS A 22 -2.81 -12.67 -16.77
CA LYS A 22 -4.09 -12.12 -17.24
C LYS A 22 -5.29 -13.02 -16.93
N VAL A 23 -5.10 -14.09 -16.17
CA VAL A 23 -6.18 -14.96 -15.72
C VAL A 23 -6.69 -14.43 -14.38
N PRO A 24 -8.01 -14.22 -14.21
CA PRO A 24 -8.55 -13.72 -12.94
C PRO A 24 -8.28 -14.70 -11.79
N VAL A 25 -8.02 -14.16 -10.60
CA VAL A 25 -7.96 -14.94 -9.37
C VAL A 25 -9.36 -14.98 -8.77
N VAL A 26 -9.81 -16.17 -8.38
CA VAL A 26 -11.12 -16.38 -7.76
C VAL A 26 -10.93 -16.65 -6.27
N CYS A 27 -11.70 -15.94 -5.45
CA CYS A 27 -11.74 -16.14 -4.00
C CYS A 27 -13.18 -16.07 -3.53
N CYS A 28 -13.61 -16.98 -2.67
CA CYS A 28 -14.98 -17.08 -2.18
C CYS A 28 -16.00 -17.16 -3.34
N GLY A 29 -15.64 -17.89 -4.40
CA GLY A 29 -16.52 -18.12 -5.56
C GLY A 29 -16.69 -16.94 -6.51
N GLU A 30 -15.95 -15.85 -6.31
CA GLU A 30 -16.03 -14.64 -7.13
C GLU A 30 -14.64 -14.19 -7.58
N LYS A 31 -14.59 -13.51 -8.71
CA LYS A 31 -13.35 -12.90 -9.17
C LYS A 31 -12.93 -11.80 -8.20
N MET A 32 -11.65 -11.79 -7.82
CA MET A 32 -11.09 -10.71 -7.02
C MET A 32 -11.08 -9.42 -7.83
N GLN A 33 -11.32 -8.32 -7.16
CA GLN A 33 -11.39 -6.99 -7.78
C GLN A 33 -10.06 -6.28 -7.67
N GLU A 34 -9.63 -5.64 -8.75
CA GLU A 34 -8.44 -4.80 -8.72
C GLU A 34 -8.68 -3.58 -7.84
N LEU A 35 -7.74 -3.30 -6.94
CA LEU A 35 -7.75 -2.08 -6.13
C LEU A 35 -7.09 -0.97 -6.95
N VAL A 36 -7.89 0.02 -7.37
CA VAL A 36 -7.37 1.19 -8.09
C VAL A 36 -7.04 2.26 -7.07
N PRO A 37 -5.76 2.68 -6.94
CA PRO A 37 -5.39 3.63 -5.89
C PRO A 37 -6.06 4.99 -6.06
N ASN A 38 -6.30 5.66 -4.92
CA ASN A 38 -6.79 7.03 -4.85
C ASN A 38 -8.18 7.24 -5.47
N THR A 39 -9.02 6.21 -5.51
CA THR A 39 -10.36 6.28 -6.11
C THR A 39 -11.51 6.28 -5.11
N VAL A 40 -11.21 5.99 -3.84
CA VAL A 40 -12.21 6.02 -2.77
C VAL A 40 -12.37 7.45 -2.28
N ASP A 41 -13.62 7.89 -2.07
CA ASP A 41 -13.92 9.21 -1.52
C ASP A 41 -13.63 9.23 -0.02
N ALA A 42 -12.45 9.69 0.34
CA ALA A 42 -11.98 9.79 1.71
C ALA A 42 -10.92 10.91 1.81
N SER A 43 -10.49 11.22 3.04
CA SER A 43 -9.52 12.28 3.27
C SER A 43 -8.14 11.94 2.69
N ASN A 44 -7.69 12.70 1.70
CA ASN A 44 -6.35 12.56 1.10
C ASN A 44 -5.26 12.80 2.14
N GLU A 45 -5.43 13.79 3.00
CA GLU A 45 -4.43 14.16 4.02
C GLU A 45 -4.18 13.06 5.05
N LYS A 46 -5.13 12.13 5.23
CA LYS A 46 -4.99 10.98 6.13
C LYS A 46 -4.58 9.70 5.43
N HIS A 47 -4.60 9.66 4.12
CA HIS A 47 -4.41 8.42 3.36
C HIS A 47 -3.23 8.44 2.39
N VAL A 48 -2.98 9.56 1.72
CA VAL A 48 -1.85 9.62 0.77
C VAL A 48 -0.54 9.57 1.55
N PRO A 49 0.36 8.61 1.25
CA PRO A 49 1.63 8.50 1.95
C PRO A 49 2.48 9.77 1.83
N VAL A 50 3.19 10.09 2.90
CA VAL A 50 4.19 11.16 2.93
C VAL A 50 5.55 10.51 3.09
N VAL A 51 6.48 10.84 2.22
CA VAL A 51 7.82 10.24 2.19
C VAL A 51 8.87 11.30 2.52
N THR A 52 9.73 10.99 3.48
CA THR A 52 10.84 11.85 3.89
C THR A 52 12.14 11.05 3.82
N ARG A 53 13.18 11.63 3.23
CA ARG A 53 14.51 11.01 3.22
C ARG A 53 15.15 11.14 4.61
N VAL A 54 15.55 10.01 5.18
CA VAL A 54 16.20 9.97 6.50
C VAL A 54 17.73 10.06 6.34
N ASP A 55 18.28 9.24 5.45
CA ASP A 55 19.70 9.19 5.12
C ASP A 55 19.87 8.60 3.71
N ASP A 56 21.11 8.28 3.33
CA ASP A 56 21.40 7.77 1.98
C ASP A 56 20.71 6.46 1.64
N CYS A 57 20.34 5.68 2.67
CA CYS A 57 19.75 4.35 2.49
C CYS A 57 18.30 4.24 2.95
N HIS A 58 17.77 5.20 3.70
CA HIS A 58 16.48 5.04 4.35
C HIS A 58 15.52 6.16 3.99
N ILE A 59 14.24 5.79 3.86
CA ILE A 59 13.14 6.73 3.78
C ILE A 59 12.17 6.46 4.94
N LYS A 60 11.52 7.52 5.41
CA LYS A 60 10.41 7.41 6.36
C LYS A 60 9.12 7.58 5.59
N VAL A 61 8.21 6.64 5.74
CA VAL A 61 6.87 6.68 5.14
C VAL A 61 5.86 6.88 6.25
N GLU A 62 5.08 7.94 6.15
CA GLU A 62 3.99 8.23 7.08
C GLU A 62 2.66 8.22 6.33
N VAL A 63 1.61 7.70 6.94
CA VAL A 63 0.27 7.69 6.39
C VAL A 63 -0.62 8.57 7.26
N GLY A 64 -0.96 9.74 6.86
CA GLY A 64 -0.59 10.63 5.77
C GLY A 64 0.01 11.87 6.40
N SER A 65 -0.22 13.09 5.84
CA SER A 65 0.24 14.34 6.48
C SER A 65 -0.45 14.57 7.84
N VAL A 66 -1.67 14.08 8.00
CA VAL A 66 -2.36 13.95 9.29
C VAL A 66 -2.39 12.46 9.64
N ALA A 67 -1.95 12.11 10.85
CA ALA A 67 -1.80 10.72 11.27
C ALA A 67 -3.11 9.94 11.13
N HIS A 68 -3.04 8.80 10.44
CA HIS A 68 -4.17 7.90 10.27
C HIS A 68 -4.43 7.11 11.55
N PRO A 69 -5.69 6.81 11.90
CA PRO A 69 -5.98 5.93 13.04
C PRO A 69 -5.37 4.54 12.87
N MET A 70 -5.01 3.92 14.00
CA MET A 70 -4.52 2.53 14.06
C MET A 70 -5.35 1.76 15.09
N LEU A 71 -6.62 1.55 14.78
CA LEU A 71 -7.60 0.83 15.60
C LEU A 71 -7.93 -0.52 14.94
N PRO A 72 -8.36 -1.54 15.69
CA PRO A 72 -8.73 -2.82 15.09
C PRO A 72 -9.75 -2.70 13.96
N GLU A 73 -10.73 -1.81 14.11
CA GLU A 73 -11.78 -1.58 13.11
C GLU A 73 -11.38 -0.61 11.99
N HIS A 74 -10.34 0.20 12.19
CA HIS A 74 -9.91 1.20 11.21
C HIS A 74 -8.40 1.44 11.33
N HIS A 75 -7.64 0.91 10.41
CA HIS A 75 -6.17 0.97 10.46
C HIS A 75 -5.54 0.85 9.07
N ILE A 76 -4.26 1.17 9.02
CA ILE A 76 -3.42 0.90 7.85
C ILE A 76 -2.80 -0.47 8.05
N ALA A 77 -3.10 -1.41 7.15
CA ALA A 77 -2.61 -2.78 7.26
C ALA A 77 -1.14 -2.91 6.85
N PHE A 78 -0.76 -2.26 5.77
CA PHE A 78 0.62 -2.31 5.28
C PHE A 78 0.96 -1.08 4.44
N ILE A 79 2.25 -0.86 4.27
CA ILE A 79 2.80 0.01 3.23
C ILE A 79 3.59 -0.85 2.26
N TYR A 80 3.71 -0.37 1.02
CA TYR A 80 4.46 -1.06 -0.03
C TYR A 80 5.28 -0.04 -0.80
N VAL A 81 6.59 -0.23 -0.83
CA VAL A 81 7.51 0.65 -1.55
C VAL A 81 7.89 -0.03 -2.85
N GLU A 82 7.46 0.54 -3.97
CA GLU A 82 7.83 0.06 -5.30
C GLU A 82 9.15 0.69 -5.71
N THR A 83 10.11 -0.14 -6.05
CA THR A 83 11.43 0.31 -6.50
C THR A 83 11.76 -0.28 -7.87
N ASP A 84 12.85 0.18 -8.48
CA ASP A 84 13.37 -0.38 -9.72
C ASP A 84 13.91 -1.82 -9.57
N ASN A 85 14.07 -2.30 -8.34
CA ASN A 85 14.54 -3.66 -8.04
C ASN A 85 13.46 -4.55 -7.42
N GLY A 86 12.19 -4.18 -7.49
CA GLY A 86 11.10 -4.91 -6.90
C GLY A 86 10.40 -4.11 -5.81
N GLY A 87 9.69 -4.78 -4.92
CA GLY A 87 8.89 -4.13 -3.88
C GLY A 87 9.30 -4.55 -2.48
N ILE A 88 9.01 -3.66 -1.52
CA ILE A 88 9.23 -3.90 -0.09
C ILE A 88 7.90 -3.68 0.61
N ARG A 89 7.35 -4.74 1.22
CA ARG A 89 6.12 -4.64 2.00
C ARG A 89 6.46 -4.61 3.48
N ILE A 90 5.86 -3.65 4.19
CA ILE A 90 5.97 -3.53 5.64
C ILE A 90 4.57 -3.63 6.23
N ASP A 91 4.33 -4.63 7.07
CA ASP A 91 3.08 -4.74 7.81
C ASP A 91 3.13 -3.80 9.01
N LEU A 92 2.07 -3.02 9.19
CA LEU A 92 1.99 -2.04 10.27
C LEU A 92 1.16 -2.59 11.43
N LYS A 93 1.50 -2.24 12.66
CA LYS A 93 0.78 -2.67 13.86
C LYS A 93 0.27 -1.50 14.70
N ASP A 94 1.17 -0.68 15.24
CA ASP A 94 0.82 0.33 16.24
C ASP A 94 0.81 1.74 15.70
N LYS A 95 1.61 2.00 14.66
CA LYS A 95 1.79 3.33 14.10
C LYS A 95 1.58 3.29 12.59
N PRO A 96 1.00 4.35 12.00
CA PRO A 96 0.82 4.44 10.55
C PRO A 96 2.08 4.95 9.85
N GLU A 97 3.24 4.41 10.23
CA GLU A 97 4.51 4.83 9.68
C GLU A 97 5.56 3.74 9.78
N ALA A 98 6.58 3.82 8.94
CA ALA A 98 7.74 2.94 8.99
C ALA A 98 8.95 3.62 8.36
N VAL A 99 10.15 3.22 8.82
CA VAL A 99 11.41 3.57 8.17
C VAL A 99 11.83 2.37 7.32
N VAL A 100 12.08 2.61 6.05
CA VAL A 100 12.35 1.56 5.07
C VAL A 100 13.74 1.74 4.48
N CYS A 101 14.53 0.66 4.48
CA CYS A 101 15.84 0.65 3.84
C CYS A 101 15.66 0.43 2.34
N VAL A 102 16.03 1.40 1.54
CA VAL A 102 15.93 1.35 0.07
C VAL A 102 17.30 1.40 -0.60
N CYS A 103 18.35 1.73 0.15
CA CYS A 103 19.76 1.76 -0.30
C CYS A 103 19.94 2.21 -1.76
N GLU A 104 20.47 1.35 -2.60
CA GLU A 104 20.78 1.65 -4.00
C GLU A 104 19.58 1.62 -4.93
N SER A 105 18.40 1.30 -4.42
CA SER A 105 17.19 1.22 -5.22
C SER A 105 16.57 2.60 -5.43
N LYS A 106 16.01 2.82 -6.61
CA LYS A 106 15.23 4.02 -6.90
C LYS A 106 13.77 3.76 -6.54
N VAL A 107 13.21 4.58 -5.66
CA VAL A 107 11.80 4.50 -5.28
C VAL A 107 10.96 5.10 -6.39
N LYS A 108 10.00 4.33 -6.90
CA LYS A 108 9.07 4.76 -7.96
C LYS A 108 7.74 5.22 -7.41
N ALA A 109 7.22 4.51 -6.41
CA ALA A 109 5.94 4.82 -5.81
C ALA A 109 5.86 4.22 -4.41
N VAL A 110 5.00 4.78 -3.58
CA VAL A 110 4.72 4.26 -2.24
C VAL A 110 3.22 4.09 -2.11
N TYR A 111 2.81 2.91 -1.66
CA TYR A 111 1.40 2.55 -1.47
C TYR A 111 1.13 2.34 0.02
N GLU A 112 -0.12 2.53 0.41
CA GLU A 112 -0.65 2.07 1.68
C GLU A 112 -2.04 1.45 1.46
N TYR A 113 -2.43 0.56 2.36
CA TYR A 113 -3.76 -0.04 2.34
C TYR A 113 -4.48 0.19 3.66
N CYS A 114 -5.59 0.92 3.59
CA CYS A 114 -6.52 1.11 4.70
C CYS A 114 -7.64 0.06 4.60
N ASN A 115 -7.92 -0.64 5.70
CA ASN A 115 -8.93 -1.70 5.69
C ASN A 115 -10.34 -1.21 5.33
N ILE A 116 -10.63 0.08 5.53
CA ILE A 116 -11.93 0.68 5.19
C ILE A 116 -11.87 1.44 3.86
N HIS A 117 -10.83 2.26 3.66
CA HIS A 117 -10.78 3.22 2.55
C HIS A 117 -9.89 2.78 1.38
N GLY A 118 -9.41 1.54 1.39
CA GLY A 118 -8.73 0.94 0.25
C GLY A 118 -7.29 1.35 0.06
N LEU A 119 -6.85 1.31 -1.19
CA LEU A 119 -5.45 1.49 -1.59
C LEU A 119 -5.19 2.94 -1.96
N TRP A 120 -4.05 3.47 -1.48
CA TRP A 120 -3.60 4.83 -1.77
C TRP A 120 -2.16 4.81 -2.25
N LYS A 121 -1.81 5.75 -3.09
CA LYS A 121 -0.51 5.77 -3.78
C LYS A 121 0.06 7.19 -3.84
N LEU A 122 1.35 7.32 -3.59
CA LEU A 122 2.15 8.49 -3.90
C LEU A 122 3.17 8.12 -4.97
N GLU A 123 3.16 8.79 -6.11
CA GLU A 123 4.19 8.62 -7.12
C GLU A 123 5.40 9.50 -6.80
N MET A 124 6.58 8.93 -6.99
CA MET A 124 7.84 9.62 -6.70
C MET A 124 8.45 10.24 -7.95
#